data_8e3717aac47a338dd3c6d5bd607180e7
#
_entry.id   8e3717aac47a338dd3c6d5bd607180e7
#
_cell.length_a   1.000
_cell.length_b   1.000
_cell.length_c   1.000
_cell.angle_alpha   90.00
_cell.angle_beta   90.00
_cell.angle_gamma   90.00
#
_symmetry.space_group_name_H-M   'P 1'
#
loop_
_entity.id
_entity.type
_entity.pdbx_description
1 polymer ?
#
loop_
_entity_poly.entity_id
_entity_poly.type
_entity_poly.pdbx_seq_one_letter_code
_entity_poly.pdbx_strand_id
1 'polypeptide(L)'
;SVNASNFLIEDLAIEDTIGDALKVNEGDNITIRRVRTEWTNGPDTDNGAYGIYPVQTTNVLLEGNVAIGASDAGIYVGQSRQVIVRNNRAEYNVAGIEVENTIGADVYNNIANNNTGGILVFNMPSIPQRGYGTRVFDNDIHSNNTENFAIPGTAVSGVPTGSGVMINSNDQVEIFNNRITNNNTANIVISSYFSANYAGQREIAAEFDPYPEQIMIYGNSFEGGGTAPGLDYLTQLRNALYGEQGEFPDILWDGIVNPEKDGETPAICVDNGNAQLL
;
A
#
# COMPACT_ATOMS: atom_id res chain seq x y z
N SER A 1 -9.38 5.63 20.57
CA SER A 1 -8.38 6.56 20.02
C SER A 1 -7.49 7.08 21.16
N VAL A 2 -6.21 7.26 20.89
CA VAL A 2 -5.18 7.74 21.82
C VAL A 2 -4.58 9.01 21.24
N ASN A 3 -4.35 10.03 22.05
CA ASN A 3 -3.61 11.23 21.71
C ASN A 3 -2.61 11.48 22.85
N ALA A 4 -1.39 10.95 22.69
CA ALA A 4 -0.34 10.99 23.69
C ALA A 4 1.02 10.68 23.04
N SER A 5 2.10 10.97 23.79
CA SER A 5 3.48 10.63 23.42
C SER A 5 4.12 9.71 24.47
N ASN A 6 5.21 9.05 24.09
CA ASN A 6 6.01 8.20 24.97
C ASN A 6 5.20 7.06 25.61
N PHE A 7 4.50 6.27 24.81
CA PHE A 7 3.73 5.15 25.31
C PHE A 7 3.95 3.86 24.50
N LEU A 8 3.59 2.77 25.14
CA LEU A 8 3.57 1.41 24.59
C LEU A 8 2.15 0.84 24.72
N ILE A 9 1.64 0.28 23.63
CA ILE A 9 0.45 -0.58 23.64
C ILE A 9 0.91 -1.97 23.23
N GLU A 10 0.65 -2.97 24.05
CA GLU A 10 1.06 -4.34 23.76
C GLU A 10 0.11 -5.40 24.32
N ASP A 11 0.20 -6.61 23.73
CA ASP A 11 -0.47 -7.82 24.21
C ASP A 11 -2.01 -7.65 24.34
N LEU A 12 -2.64 -7.09 23.29
CA LEU A 12 -4.04 -6.72 23.28
C LEU A 12 -4.73 -7.32 22.04
N ALA A 13 -5.98 -7.74 22.17
CA ALA A 13 -6.88 -8.04 21.08
C ALA A 13 -8.06 -7.06 21.05
N ILE A 14 -8.40 -6.56 19.87
CA ILE A 14 -9.53 -5.68 19.62
C ILE A 14 -10.34 -6.29 18.48
N GLU A 15 -11.60 -6.61 18.73
CA GLU A 15 -12.44 -7.33 17.78
C GLU A 15 -13.75 -6.58 17.51
N ASP A 16 -14.24 -6.71 16.28
CA ASP A 16 -15.57 -6.31 15.84
C ASP A 16 -15.97 -4.87 16.23
N THR A 17 -15.05 -3.94 16.07
CA THR A 17 -15.33 -2.51 16.33
C THR A 17 -16.20 -1.92 15.21
N ILE A 18 -17.10 -0.99 15.55
CA ILE A 18 -17.93 -0.27 14.57
C ILE A 18 -17.09 0.67 13.69
N GLY A 19 -16.02 1.25 14.25
CA GLY A 19 -15.09 2.14 13.55
C GLY A 19 -13.66 1.63 13.64
N ASP A 20 -12.67 2.53 13.56
CA ASP A 20 -11.26 2.17 13.68
C ASP A 20 -10.98 1.38 14.96
N ALA A 21 -10.23 0.29 14.86
CA ALA A 21 -9.97 -0.54 16.03
C ALA A 21 -8.98 0.15 17.01
N LEU A 22 -7.81 0.56 16.52
CA LEU A 22 -6.80 1.25 17.33
C LEU A 22 -6.27 2.48 16.59
N LYS A 23 -6.76 3.65 16.93
CA LYS A 23 -6.30 4.93 16.40
C LYS A 23 -5.37 5.65 17.37
N VAL A 24 -4.22 6.06 16.89
CA VAL A 24 -3.32 7.00 17.56
C VAL A 24 -3.25 8.27 16.70
N ASN A 25 -3.77 9.37 17.25
CA ASN A 25 -3.80 10.64 16.56
C ASN A 25 -2.82 11.61 17.21
N GLU A 26 -1.84 12.05 16.43
CA GLU A 26 -0.72 12.86 16.92
C GLU A 26 0.16 12.12 17.95
N GLY A 27 1.27 12.71 18.30
CA GLY A 27 2.18 12.17 19.31
C GLY A 27 3.53 11.72 18.75
N ASP A 28 4.45 11.51 19.67
CA ASP A 28 5.84 11.16 19.40
C ASP A 28 6.27 9.97 20.25
N ASN A 29 7.18 9.15 19.75
CA ASN A 29 7.75 7.99 20.43
C ASN A 29 6.68 6.97 20.86
N ILE A 30 6.11 6.29 19.87
CA ILE A 30 4.97 5.38 20.01
C ILE A 30 5.39 3.98 19.63
N THR A 31 5.09 3.01 20.46
CA THR A 31 5.25 1.60 20.17
C THR A 31 3.92 0.87 20.27
N ILE A 32 3.55 0.15 19.21
CA ILE A 32 2.41 -0.77 19.19
C ILE A 32 2.96 -2.15 18.81
N ARG A 33 2.85 -3.10 19.71
CA ARG A 33 3.40 -4.44 19.45
C ARG A 33 2.53 -5.56 19.99
N ARG A 34 2.49 -6.66 19.24
CA ARG A 34 1.70 -7.87 19.59
C ARG A 34 0.23 -7.52 19.87
N VAL A 35 -0.31 -6.60 19.07
CA VAL A 35 -1.73 -6.24 19.07
C VAL A 35 -2.40 -6.96 17.91
N ARG A 36 -3.55 -7.56 18.16
CA ARG A 36 -4.42 -8.12 17.12
C ARG A 36 -5.67 -7.27 16.98
N THR A 37 -5.95 -6.86 15.75
CA THR A 37 -7.22 -6.23 15.37
C THR A 37 -7.93 -7.13 14.36
N GLU A 38 -9.21 -7.43 14.56
CA GLU A 38 -9.92 -8.36 13.71
C GLU A 38 -11.42 -8.08 13.65
N TRP A 39 -11.99 -8.17 12.44
CA TRP A 39 -13.42 -8.30 12.21
C TRP A 39 -13.71 -9.76 11.90
N THR A 40 -14.30 -10.45 12.88
CA THR A 40 -14.37 -11.92 12.93
C THR A 40 -15.31 -12.54 11.90
N ASN A 41 -16.20 -11.76 11.31
CA ASN A 41 -17.10 -12.20 10.24
C ASN A 41 -16.46 -12.20 8.84
N GLY A 42 -15.19 -11.80 8.74
CA GLY A 42 -14.44 -11.71 7.49
C GLY A 42 -14.63 -10.36 6.76
N PRO A 43 -14.15 -10.27 5.50
CA PRO A 43 -14.23 -9.06 4.68
C PRO A 43 -15.66 -8.57 4.48
N ASP A 44 -15.94 -7.34 4.88
CA ASP A 44 -17.25 -6.70 4.72
C ASP A 44 -17.07 -5.17 4.65
N THR A 45 -17.85 -4.51 3.78
CA THR A 45 -17.84 -3.05 3.63
C THR A 45 -18.26 -2.32 4.92
N ASP A 46 -19.05 -2.96 5.76
CA ASP A 46 -19.52 -2.40 7.04
C ASP A 46 -18.48 -2.54 8.18
N ASN A 47 -17.37 -3.22 7.94
CA ASN A 47 -16.27 -3.27 8.89
C ASN A 47 -15.67 -1.89 9.10
N GLY A 48 -15.04 -1.65 10.27
CA GLY A 48 -14.29 -0.42 10.51
C GLY A 48 -13.14 -0.26 9.50
N ALA A 49 -12.81 0.99 9.18
CA ALA A 49 -11.86 1.32 8.14
C ALA A 49 -10.44 0.83 8.47
N TYR A 50 -9.97 1.07 9.68
CA TYR A 50 -8.56 0.83 10.03
C TYR A 50 -8.39 -0.08 11.24
N GLY A 51 -7.49 -1.06 11.10
CA GLY A 51 -7.10 -1.92 12.20
C GLY A 51 -6.16 -1.18 13.16
N ILE A 52 -4.91 -0.95 12.77
CA ILE A 52 -3.91 -0.19 13.52
C ILE A 52 -3.61 1.10 12.76
N TYR A 53 -3.91 2.24 13.38
CA TYR A 53 -3.99 3.52 12.70
C TYR A 53 -3.24 4.64 13.43
N PRO A 54 -1.90 4.71 13.37
CA PRO A 54 -1.17 5.93 13.72
C PRO A 54 -1.27 6.97 12.59
N VAL A 55 -1.65 8.19 12.95
CA VAL A 55 -1.77 9.32 12.04
C VAL A 55 -1.19 10.59 12.67
N GLN A 56 -0.44 11.38 11.88
CA GLN A 56 0.24 12.59 12.34
C GLN A 56 1.18 12.34 13.53
N THR A 57 1.89 11.21 13.47
CA THR A 57 2.77 10.72 14.53
C THR A 57 4.24 10.77 14.12
N THR A 58 5.14 10.75 15.09
CA THR A 58 6.59 10.71 14.86
C THR A 58 7.24 9.60 15.68
N ASN A 59 8.34 9.00 15.20
CA ASN A 59 9.06 7.92 15.89
C ASN A 59 8.14 6.75 16.28
N VAL A 60 7.60 6.07 15.28
CA VAL A 60 6.61 5.00 15.48
C VAL A 60 7.22 3.64 15.22
N LEU A 61 6.99 2.70 16.11
CA LEU A 61 7.29 1.28 15.92
C LEU A 61 6.01 0.45 15.96
N LEU A 62 5.68 -0.22 14.86
CA LEU A 62 4.63 -1.21 14.75
C LEU A 62 5.27 -2.59 14.56
N GLU A 63 5.20 -3.45 15.59
CA GLU A 63 5.95 -4.70 15.61
C GLU A 63 5.14 -5.91 16.06
N GLY A 64 5.16 -6.98 15.27
CA GLY A 64 4.55 -8.25 15.66
C GLY A 64 3.02 -8.20 15.79
N ASN A 65 2.38 -7.27 15.10
CA ASN A 65 0.93 -7.10 15.15
C ASN A 65 0.23 -7.98 14.10
N VAL A 66 -1.06 -8.19 14.29
CA VAL A 66 -1.95 -8.88 13.35
C VAL A 66 -3.16 -8.00 13.07
N ALA A 67 -3.47 -7.77 11.79
CA ALA A 67 -4.62 -6.95 11.38
C ALA A 67 -5.45 -7.69 10.31
N ILE A 68 -6.74 -7.91 10.57
CA ILE A 68 -7.61 -8.75 9.76
C ILE A 68 -8.97 -8.09 9.54
N GLY A 69 -9.41 -7.99 8.29
CA GLY A 69 -10.78 -7.68 7.91
C GLY A 69 -11.12 -6.20 7.85
N ALA A 70 -10.15 -5.28 7.87
CA ALA A 70 -10.39 -3.84 7.76
C ALA A 70 -10.91 -3.45 6.36
N SER A 71 -11.94 -2.60 6.30
CA SER A 71 -12.56 -2.16 5.03
C SER A 71 -11.78 -1.07 4.30
N ASP A 72 -10.66 -0.64 4.87
CA ASP A 72 -9.68 0.26 4.24
C ASP A 72 -8.28 -0.33 4.44
N ALA A 73 -7.60 -0.15 5.57
CA ALA A 73 -6.29 -0.74 5.78
C ALA A 73 -6.15 -1.48 7.11
N GLY A 74 -5.55 -2.67 7.06
CA GLY A 74 -5.22 -3.43 8.27
C GLY A 74 -4.23 -2.69 9.16
N ILE A 75 -3.13 -2.24 8.58
CA ILE A 75 -2.15 -1.35 9.23
C ILE A 75 -2.01 -0.11 8.35
N TYR A 76 -2.41 1.03 8.88
CA TYR A 76 -2.28 2.32 8.21
C TYR A 76 -1.30 3.22 8.95
N VAL A 77 -0.43 3.87 8.21
CA VAL A 77 0.47 4.90 8.71
C VAL A 77 0.31 6.14 7.84
N GLY A 78 -0.30 7.18 8.37
CA GLY A 78 -0.59 8.40 7.60
C GLY A 78 0.02 9.66 8.19
N GLN A 79 0.53 10.54 7.31
CA GLN A 79 1.05 11.86 7.67
C GLN A 79 2.08 11.83 8.81
N SER A 80 2.80 10.73 8.90
CA SER A 80 3.71 10.42 10.00
C SER A 80 5.18 10.59 9.58
N ARG A 81 6.10 10.42 10.53
CA ARG A 81 7.54 10.57 10.29
C ARG A 81 8.33 9.53 11.07
N GLN A 82 9.39 9.01 10.45
CA GLN A 82 10.32 8.07 11.10
C GLN A 82 9.57 6.84 11.65
N VAL A 83 9.02 6.06 10.74
CA VAL A 83 8.15 4.93 11.06
C VAL A 83 8.84 3.61 10.75
N ILE A 84 8.70 2.64 11.64
CA ILE A 84 9.11 1.25 11.42
C ILE A 84 7.87 0.35 11.53
N VAL A 85 7.59 -0.40 10.45
CA VAL A 85 6.53 -1.41 10.39
C VAL A 85 7.19 -2.75 10.11
N ARG A 86 7.29 -3.62 11.13
CA ARG A 86 8.03 -4.87 10.98
C ARG A 86 7.41 -6.07 11.69
N ASN A 87 7.66 -7.25 11.15
CA ASN A 87 7.22 -8.51 11.74
C ASN A 87 5.70 -8.59 11.96
N ASN A 88 4.92 -7.84 11.18
CA ASN A 88 3.46 -7.84 11.26
C ASN A 88 2.85 -8.81 10.23
N ARG A 89 1.59 -9.16 10.45
CA ARG A 89 0.77 -9.91 9.53
C ARG A 89 -0.52 -9.15 9.25
N ALA A 90 -0.80 -8.88 7.98
CA ALA A 90 -2.01 -8.20 7.52
C ALA A 90 -2.73 -9.07 6.49
N GLU A 91 -3.95 -9.49 6.79
CA GLU A 91 -4.71 -10.46 6.01
C GLU A 91 -6.16 -10.05 5.85
N TYR A 92 -6.74 -10.35 4.67
CA TYR A 92 -8.16 -10.14 4.40
C TYR A 92 -8.65 -8.70 4.60
N ASN A 93 -7.76 -7.71 4.43
CA ASN A 93 -8.09 -6.29 4.41
C ASN A 93 -8.24 -5.79 2.96
N VAL A 94 -8.71 -4.58 2.76
CA VAL A 94 -8.57 -3.95 1.44
C VAL A 94 -7.11 -3.61 1.21
N ALA A 95 -6.49 -2.76 1.97
CA ALA A 95 -5.03 -2.63 1.99
C ALA A 95 -4.45 -3.44 3.17
N GLY A 96 -3.47 -4.29 2.93
CA GLY A 96 -2.79 -4.98 4.03
C GLY A 96 -2.04 -4.00 4.92
N ILE A 97 -1.06 -3.32 4.35
CA ILE A 97 -0.29 -2.24 4.98
C ILE A 97 -0.33 -1.02 4.06
N GLU A 98 -0.68 0.13 4.59
CA GLU A 98 -0.71 1.38 3.85
C GLU A 98 0.18 2.44 4.50
N VAL A 99 1.03 3.06 3.69
CA VAL A 99 1.88 4.19 4.05
C VAL A 99 1.44 5.39 3.22
N GLU A 100 0.70 6.31 3.84
CA GLU A 100 0.13 7.45 3.14
C GLU A 100 0.76 8.77 3.61
N ASN A 101 1.22 9.59 2.66
CA ASN A 101 1.80 10.92 2.94
C ASN A 101 2.80 10.93 4.13
N THR A 102 3.61 9.89 4.25
CA THR A 102 4.53 9.68 5.38
C THR A 102 5.98 9.91 4.94
N ILE A 103 6.79 10.47 5.83
CA ILE A 103 8.20 10.79 5.57
C ILE A 103 9.10 9.80 6.32
N GLY A 104 9.84 9.00 5.55
CA GLY A 104 10.78 8.03 6.12
C GLY A 104 10.07 6.87 6.82
N ALA A 105 9.65 5.86 6.06
CA ALA A 105 9.06 4.63 6.58
C ALA A 105 9.88 3.41 6.14
N ASP A 106 10.19 2.53 7.08
CA ASP A 106 10.76 1.21 6.83
C ASP A 106 9.71 0.13 7.07
N VAL A 107 9.32 -0.58 6.00
CA VAL A 107 8.31 -1.64 6.03
C VAL A 107 9.00 -2.96 5.69
N TYR A 108 9.26 -3.81 6.69
CA TYR A 108 10.05 -5.01 6.47
C TYR A 108 9.70 -6.21 7.35
N ASN A 109 10.06 -7.39 6.88
CA ASN A 109 9.76 -8.66 7.54
C ASN A 109 8.26 -8.84 7.85
N ASN A 110 7.37 -8.26 7.04
CA ASN A 110 5.93 -8.42 7.21
C ASN A 110 5.40 -9.52 6.28
N ILE A 111 4.25 -10.06 6.62
CA ILE A 111 3.42 -10.90 5.75
C ILE A 111 2.19 -10.09 5.39
N ALA A 112 1.98 -9.85 4.10
CA ALA A 112 0.78 -9.20 3.57
C ALA A 112 0.14 -10.15 2.53
N ASN A 113 -0.93 -10.83 2.92
CA ASN A 113 -1.53 -11.86 2.07
C ASN A 113 -3.06 -11.84 2.15
N ASN A 114 -3.70 -12.32 1.10
CA ASN A 114 -5.16 -12.39 1.01
C ASN A 114 -5.88 -11.03 1.22
N ASN A 115 -5.20 -9.91 0.99
CA ASN A 115 -5.82 -8.59 0.93
C ASN A 115 -6.30 -8.29 -0.51
N THR A 116 -6.94 -7.17 -0.75
CA THR A 116 -7.16 -6.66 -2.12
C THR A 116 -5.85 -6.14 -2.70
N GLY A 117 -5.10 -5.33 -1.93
CA GLY A 117 -3.74 -4.92 -2.19
C GLY A 117 -2.83 -5.21 -0.99
N GLY A 118 -1.60 -5.67 -1.23
CA GLY A 118 -0.70 -6.10 -0.16
C GLY A 118 -0.09 -4.93 0.62
N ILE A 119 0.81 -4.18 0.00
CA ILE A 119 1.46 -2.99 0.59
C ILE A 119 1.25 -1.80 -0.34
N LEU A 120 0.66 -0.72 0.17
CA LEU A 120 0.37 0.51 -0.55
C LEU A 120 1.24 1.65 -0.06
N VAL A 121 1.83 2.43 -0.98
CA VAL A 121 2.65 3.62 -0.67
C VAL A 121 2.09 4.79 -1.47
N PHE A 122 1.26 5.60 -0.84
CA PHE A 122 0.44 6.60 -1.50
C PHE A 122 0.79 8.04 -1.08
N ASN A 123 0.62 8.97 -2.02
CA ASN A 123 0.44 10.38 -1.73
C ASN A 123 -0.95 10.82 -2.22
N MET A 124 -1.67 11.47 -1.34
CA MET A 124 -3.01 12.01 -1.62
C MET A 124 -2.99 13.53 -1.65
N PRO A 125 -3.71 14.18 -2.61
CA PRO A 125 -3.59 15.61 -2.90
C PRO A 125 -4.17 16.53 -1.83
N SER A 126 -5.07 16.06 -1.00
CA SER A 126 -5.74 16.91 0.00
C SER A 126 -5.06 16.90 1.37
N ILE A 127 -3.86 16.33 1.44
CA ILE A 127 -3.13 16.15 2.70
C ILE A 127 -1.94 17.12 2.71
N PRO A 128 -1.75 17.91 3.79
CA PRO A 128 -0.72 18.96 3.82
C PRO A 128 0.72 18.45 3.76
N GLN A 129 0.97 17.20 4.22
CA GLN A 129 2.29 16.60 4.20
C GLN A 129 2.48 15.77 2.93
N ARG A 130 3.55 15.99 2.18
CA ARG A 130 4.00 15.08 1.13
C ARG A 130 4.80 13.94 1.74
N GLY A 131 4.52 12.70 1.32
CA GLY A 131 5.29 11.52 1.72
C GLY A 131 6.46 11.27 0.76
N TYR A 132 7.56 10.76 1.29
CA TYR A 132 8.74 10.30 0.53
C TYR A 132 9.68 9.48 1.42
N GLY A 133 10.60 8.76 0.79
CA GLY A 133 11.64 8.02 1.49
C GLY A 133 11.12 6.76 2.19
N THR A 134 10.22 6.02 1.53
CA THR A 134 9.70 4.73 2.03
C THR A 134 10.53 3.57 1.48
N ARG A 135 10.92 2.64 2.35
CA ARG A 135 11.59 1.40 1.97
C ARG A 135 10.72 0.19 2.30
N VAL A 136 10.47 -0.65 1.30
CA VAL A 136 9.68 -1.89 1.41
C VAL A 136 10.63 -3.06 1.13
N PHE A 137 11.01 -3.83 2.14
CA PHE A 137 12.03 -4.86 1.97
C PHE A 137 11.85 -6.07 2.89
N ASP A 138 12.39 -7.21 2.45
CA ASP A 138 12.34 -8.47 3.19
C ASP A 138 10.92 -8.91 3.60
N ASN A 139 9.88 -8.51 2.86
CA ASN A 139 8.50 -8.91 3.12
C ASN A 139 8.10 -10.13 2.29
N ASP A 140 7.10 -10.87 2.78
CA ASP A 140 6.36 -11.89 2.05
C ASP A 140 4.97 -11.35 1.66
N ILE A 141 4.80 -11.04 0.36
CA ILE A 141 3.61 -10.35 -0.18
C ILE A 141 2.98 -11.26 -1.22
N HIS A 142 1.88 -11.93 -0.88
CA HIS A 142 1.37 -12.93 -1.79
C HIS A 142 -0.14 -13.08 -1.78
N SER A 143 -0.69 -13.50 -2.93
CA SER A 143 -2.10 -13.88 -3.05
C SER A 143 -3.08 -12.79 -2.59
N ASN A 144 -2.75 -11.51 -2.82
CA ASN A 144 -3.61 -10.40 -2.44
C ASN A 144 -4.76 -10.24 -3.45
N ASN A 145 -5.64 -11.23 -3.47
CA ASN A 145 -6.68 -11.40 -4.50
C ASN A 145 -8.11 -11.35 -3.91
N THR A 146 -8.29 -10.87 -2.69
CA THR A 146 -9.62 -10.65 -2.11
C THR A 146 -10.31 -9.53 -2.86
N GLU A 147 -11.57 -9.77 -3.27
CA GLU A 147 -12.38 -8.76 -3.93
C GLU A 147 -12.41 -7.46 -3.11
N ASN A 148 -12.35 -6.32 -3.81
CA ASN A 148 -12.31 -5.02 -3.14
C ASN A 148 -13.66 -4.74 -2.46
N PHE A 149 -13.65 -4.67 -1.15
CA PHE A 149 -14.82 -4.40 -0.31
C PHE A 149 -14.75 -3.03 0.40
N ALA A 150 -13.91 -2.13 -0.09
CA ALA A 150 -13.83 -0.77 0.44
C ALA A 150 -15.15 0.00 0.26
N ILE A 151 -15.38 0.97 1.12
CA ILE A 151 -16.49 1.90 0.97
C ILE A 151 -16.32 2.66 -0.35
N PRO A 152 -17.31 2.63 -1.26
CA PRO A 152 -17.23 3.34 -2.53
C PRO A 152 -16.90 4.82 -2.36
N GLY A 153 -15.90 5.32 -3.13
CA GLY A 153 -15.46 6.71 -3.09
C GLY A 153 -14.29 6.98 -2.14
N THR A 154 -13.84 6.00 -1.36
CA THR A 154 -12.55 6.08 -0.66
C THR A 154 -11.38 5.88 -1.63
N ALA A 155 -10.17 6.30 -1.25
CA ALA A 155 -8.99 6.12 -2.09
C ALA A 155 -8.73 4.65 -2.43
N VAL A 156 -8.82 3.78 -1.43
CA VAL A 156 -8.56 2.35 -1.61
C VAL A 156 -9.65 1.61 -2.39
N SER A 157 -10.83 2.22 -2.59
CA SER A 157 -11.88 1.64 -3.45
C SER A 157 -11.47 1.56 -4.94
N GLY A 158 -10.46 2.33 -5.33
CA GLY A 158 -9.87 2.29 -6.67
C GLY A 158 -8.70 1.30 -6.83
N VAL A 159 -8.26 0.66 -5.76
CA VAL A 159 -7.15 -0.30 -5.81
C VAL A 159 -7.57 -1.55 -6.57
N PRO A 160 -6.84 -1.93 -7.63
CA PRO A 160 -7.11 -3.17 -8.36
C PRO A 160 -6.91 -4.38 -7.45
N THR A 161 -7.92 -5.24 -7.35
CA THR A 161 -7.76 -6.55 -6.71
C THR A 161 -6.59 -7.30 -7.33
N GLY A 162 -5.71 -7.85 -6.51
CA GLY A 162 -4.53 -8.56 -7.01
C GLY A 162 -3.29 -7.68 -7.17
N SER A 163 -3.21 -6.57 -6.47
CA SER A 163 -2.00 -5.74 -6.41
C SER A 163 -1.09 -6.22 -5.27
N GLY A 164 0.15 -6.59 -5.56
CA GLY A 164 1.12 -6.96 -4.53
C GLY A 164 1.62 -5.74 -3.77
N VAL A 165 2.51 -4.96 -4.37
CA VAL A 165 2.90 -3.62 -3.90
C VAL A 165 2.32 -2.60 -4.87
N MET A 166 1.71 -1.54 -4.35
CA MET A 166 1.23 -0.43 -5.20
C MET A 166 1.81 0.89 -4.73
N ILE A 167 2.41 1.63 -5.66
CA ILE A 167 2.89 3.00 -5.43
C ILE A 167 1.98 3.95 -6.19
N ASN A 168 1.52 5.02 -5.54
CA ASN A 168 0.80 6.10 -6.20
C ASN A 168 1.37 7.46 -5.81
N SER A 169 1.85 8.21 -6.81
CA SER A 169 2.31 9.60 -6.64
C SER A 169 3.30 9.81 -5.50
N ASN A 170 4.06 8.79 -5.15
CA ASN A 170 5.04 8.83 -4.05
C ASN A 170 6.46 8.77 -4.60
N ASP A 171 7.40 9.41 -3.90
CA ASP A 171 8.77 9.55 -4.35
C ASP A 171 9.77 8.87 -3.44
N GLN A 172 10.95 8.60 -3.99
CA GLN A 172 12.07 8.03 -3.26
C GLN A 172 11.65 6.73 -2.55
N VAL A 173 10.99 5.83 -3.30
CA VAL A 173 10.56 4.54 -2.79
C VAL A 173 11.55 3.46 -3.23
N GLU A 174 12.02 2.66 -2.29
CA GLU A 174 12.83 1.48 -2.58
C GLU A 174 12.03 0.21 -2.28
N ILE A 175 11.97 -0.71 -3.27
CA ILE A 175 11.33 -2.03 -3.12
C ILE A 175 12.41 -3.08 -3.37
N PHE A 176 12.87 -3.77 -2.34
CA PHE A 176 13.98 -4.70 -2.50
C PHE A 176 13.92 -5.93 -1.59
N ASN A 177 14.51 -7.01 -2.06
CA ASN A 177 14.61 -8.29 -1.33
C ASN A 177 13.26 -8.86 -0.86
N ASN A 178 12.14 -8.46 -1.44
CA ASN A 178 10.85 -9.04 -1.10
C ASN A 178 10.61 -10.33 -1.89
N ARG A 179 9.78 -11.19 -1.33
CA ARG A 179 9.09 -12.25 -2.06
C ARG A 179 7.69 -11.75 -2.41
N ILE A 180 7.40 -11.52 -3.70
CA ILE A 180 6.11 -10.99 -4.16
C ILE A 180 5.53 -11.96 -5.18
N THR A 181 4.42 -12.64 -4.83
CA THR A 181 3.97 -13.77 -5.62
C THR A 181 2.45 -13.89 -5.71
N ASN A 182 1.98 -14.40 -6.85
CA ASN A 182 0.57 -14.78 -7.06
C ASN A 182 -0.42 -13.63 -6.83
N ASN A 183 -0.06 -12.41 -7.19
CA ASN A 183 -0.96 -11.26 -7.16
C ASN A 183 -1.56 -11.07 -8.55
N ASN A 184 -2.86 -11.30 -8.70
CA ASN A 184 -3.53 -11.51 -9.98
C ASN A 184 -3.49 -10.32 -10.95
N THR A 185 -3.38 -9.08 -10.46
CA THR A 185 -3.19 -7.90 -11.31
C THR A 185 -1.73 -7.72 -11.68
N ALA A 186 -0.85 -7.58 -10.70
CA ALA A 186 0.60 -7.56 -10.87
C ALA A 186 1.30 -7.63 -9.51
N ASN A 187 2.54 -8.09 -9.50
CA ASN A 187 3.34 -8.12 -8.28
C ASN A 187 3.72 -6.71 -7.79
N ILE A 188 3.98 -5.79 -8.71
CA ILE A 188 4.16 -4.36 -8.40
C ILE A 188 3.33 -3.51 -9.38
N VAL A 189 2.62 -2.52 -8.88
CA VAL A 189 1.87 -1.52 -9.65
C VAL A 189 2.40 -0.13 -9.31
N ILE A 190 2.75 0.66 -10.31
CA ILE A 190 3.21 2.04 -10.15
C ILE A 190 2.29 2.95 -10.96
N SER A 191 1.70 3.92 -10.30
CA SER A 191 0.73 4.83 -10.90
C SER A 191 0.98 6.27 -10.51
N SER A 192 0.71 7.17 -11.44
CA SER A 192 0.49 8.57 -11.14
C SER A 192 -0.91 8.80 -10.59
N TYR A 193 -1.17 9.97 -10.05
CA TYR A 193 -2.53 10.37 -9.65
C TYR A 193 -3.51 10.37 -10.82
N PHE A 194 -3.02 10.58 -12.05
CA PHE A 194 -3.85 10.68 -13.24
C PHE A 194 -4.44 9.36 -13.71
N SER A 195 -3.74 8.26 -13.49
CA SER A 195 -4.18 6.92 -13.88
C SER A 195 -4.87 6.16 -12.75
N ALA A 196 -4.69 6.60 -11.50
CA ALA A 196 -5.37 6.01 -10.38
C ALA A 196 -6.88 6.22 -10.49
N ASN A 197 -7.64 5.14 -10.38
CA ASN A 197 -9.09 5.18 -10.52
C ASN A 197 -9.78 5.71 -9.25
N TYR A 198 -9.35 6.88 -8.78
CA TYR A 198 -10.00 7.51 -7.64
C TYR A 198 -11.39 8.04 -8.03
N ALA A 199 -12.42 7.63 -7.32
CA ALA A 199 -13.77 8.13 -7.51
C ALA A 199 -13.81 9.64 -7.22
N GLY A 200 -14.03 10.43 -8.28
CA GLY A 200 -14.02 11.89 -8.22
C GLY A 200 -12.59 12.43 -8.09
N GLN A 201 -11.91 12.62 -9.21
CA GLN A 201 -10.65 13.34 -9.24
C GLN A 201 -10.84 14.69 -8.56
N ARG A 202 -10.23 14.84 -7.38
CA ARG A 202 -10.21 16.11 -6.66
C ARG A 202 -9.33 17.09 -7.44
N GLU A 203 -9.65 18.39 -7.40
CA GLU A 203 -8.72 19.40 -7.89
C GLU A 203 -7.35 19.18 -7.25
N ILE A 204 -6.35 19.02 -8.09
CA ILE A 204 -4.97 18.85 -7.65
C ILE A 204 -4.50 20.22 -7.16
N ALA A 205 -4.17 20.33 -5.87
CA ALA A 205 -3.53 21.52 -5.33
C ALA A 205 -2.21 21.79 -6.07
N ALA A 206 -1.86 23.04 -6.30
CA ALA A 206 -0.66 23.41 -7.05
C ALA A 206 0.64 22.84 -6.43
N GLU A 207 0.63 22.57 -5.14
CA GLU A 207 1.75 22.02 -4.39
C GLU A 207 1.82 20.48 -4.41
N PHE A 208 0.80 19.81 -4.94
CA PHE A 208 0.77 18.35 -5.01
C PHE A 208 1.54 17.85 -6.24
N ASP A 209 2.49 16.97 -6.03
CA ASP A 209 3.19 16.28 -7.10
C ASP A 209 2.43 14.97 -7.44
N PRO A 210 1.82 14.88 -8.62
CA PRO A 210 1.02 13.72 -9.01
C PRO A 210 1.86 12.57 -9.59
N TYR A 211 3.16 12.74 -9.71
CA TYR A 211 4.03 11.78 -10.39
C TYR A 211 4.79 10.90 -9.38
N PRO A 212 4.93 9.59 -9.63
CA PRO A 212 5.87 8.76 -8.90
C PRO A 212 7.27 8.96 -9.45
N GLU A 213 8.24 9.31 -8.59
CA GLU A 213 9.60 9.60 -9.03
C GLU A 213 10.65 8.95 -8.11
N GLN A 214 11.82 8.65 -8.69
CA GLN A 214 12.94 8.05 -7.95
C GLN A 214 12.58 6.72 -7.28
N ILE A 215 11.86 5.87 -8.01
CA ILE A 215 11.49 4.53 -7.54
C ILE A 215 12.61 3.55 -7.91
N MET A 216 13.10 2.80 -6.94
CA MET A 216 14.13 1.78 -7.13
C MET A 216 13.58 0.39 -6.80
N ILE A 217 13.71 -0.56 -7.72
CA ILE A 217 13.23 -1.95 -7.56
C ILE A 217 14.37 -2.89 -7.83
N TYR A 218 14.80 -3.65 -6.82
CA TYR A 218 15.95 -4.54 -6.98
C TYR A 218 15.93 -5.74 -6.03
N GLY A 219 16.52 -6.84 -6.47
CA GLY A 219 16.71 -8.04 -5.64
C GLY A 219 15.43 -8.73 -5.19
N ASN A 220 14.26 -8.41 -5.73
CA ASN A 220 13.01 -9.08 -5.37
C ASN A 220 12.89 -10.43 -6.09
N SER A 221 12.15 -11.35 -5.48
CA SER A 221 11.75 -12.62 -6.07
C SER A 221 10.28 -12.56 -6.48
N PHE A 222 10.00 -12.73 -7.76
CA PHE A 222 8.65 -12.76 -8.32
C PHE A 222 8.29 -14.17 -8.75
N GLU A 223 7.02 -14.56 -8.54
CA GLU A 223 6.45 -15.80 -9.01
C GLU A 223 4.94 -15.66 -9.20
N GLY A 224 4.44 -16.04 -10.39
CA GLY A 224 3.02 -15.91 -10.72
C GLY A 224 2.54 -14.46 -10.66
N GLY A 225 1.29 -14.24 -11.03
CA GLY A 225 0.69 -12.92 -11.08
C GLY A 225 0.31 -12.50 -12.49
N GLY A 226 -0.34 -11.33 -12.62
CA GLY A 226 -0.73 -10.78 -13.94
C GLY A 226 -1.83 -11.54 -14.69
N THR A 227 -2.37 -12.60 -14.10
CA THR A 227 -3.25 -13.56 -14.77
C THR A 227 -4.71 -13.14 -14.83
N ALA A 228 -5.18 -12.38 -13.85
CA ALA A 228 -6.57 -11.96 -13.73
C ALA A 228 -6.67 -10.54 -13.12
N PRO A 229 -6.40 -9.48 -13.91
CA PRO A 229 -6.42 -8.11 -13.42
C PRO A 229 -7.78 -7.72 -12.81
N GLY A 230 -7.74 -7.05 -11.66
CA GLY A 230 -8.92 -6.75 -10.86
C GLY A 230 -9.81 -5.61 -11.37
N LEU A 231 -9.49 -5.01 -12.52
CA LEU A 231 -10.30 -3.96 -13.16
C LEU A 231 -10.52 -4.27 -14.64
N ASP A 232 -11.72 -4.00 -15.12
CA ASP A 232 -12.12 -4.33 -16.50
C ASP A 232 -11.20 -3.72 -17.55
N TYR A 233 -10.78 -2.47 -17.39
CA TYR A 233 -9.88 -1.82 -18.35
C TYR A 233 -8.48 -2.45 -18.35
N LEU A 234 -7.99 -2.91 -17.22
CA LEU A 234 -6.72 -3.65 -17.13
C LEU A 234 -6.85 -5.02 -17.79
N THR A 235 -7.98 -5.69 -17.61
CA THR A 235 -8.27 -6.95 -18.32
C THR A 235 -8.29 -6.73 -19.85
N GLN A 236 -8.92 -5.66 -20.32
CA GLN A 236 -8.93 -5.30 -21.74
C GLN A 236 -7.51 -4.98 -22.25
N LEU A 237 -6.73 -4.24 -21.49
CA LEU A 237 -5.35 -3.91 -21.83
C LEU A 237 -4.48 -5.18 -21.93
N ARG A 238 -4.56 -6.06 -20.93
CA ARG A 238 -3.84 -7.34 -20.95
C ARG A 238 -4.22 -8.16 -22.19
N ASN A 239 -5.52 -8.29 -22.47
CA ASN A 239 -5.98 -9.06 -23.63
C ASN A 239 -5.49 -8.47 -24.95
N ALA A 240 -5.43 -7.14 -25.06
CA ALA A 240 -4.93 -6.46 -26.26
C ALA A 240 -3.43 -6.64 -26.46
N LEU A 241 -2.64 -6.65 -25.38
CA LEU A 241 -1.18 -6.75 -25.47
C LEU A 241 -0.67 -8.20 -25.48
N TYR A 242 -1.29 -9.08 -24.71
CA TYR A 242 -0.77 -10.43 -24.45
C TYR A 242 -1.76 -11.55 -24.83
N GLY A 243 -2.98 -11.21 -25.28
CA GLY A 243 -4.05 -12.17 -25.56
C GLY A 243 -4.82 -12.59 -24.30
N GLU A 244 -5.96 -13.28 -24.52
CA GLU A 244 -6.87 -13.68 -23.42
C GLU A 244 -6.26 -14.64 -22.39
N GLN A 245 -5.22 -15.38 -22.78
CA GLN A 245 -4.50 -16.31 -21.91
C GLN A 245 -3.12 -15.78 -21.51
N GLY A 246 -2.81 -14.55 -21.90
CA GLY A 246 -1.54 -13.91 -21.55
C GLY A 246 -1.56 -13.35 -20.14
N GLU A 247 -0.40 -13.01 -19.63
CA GLU A 247 -0.18 -12.47 -18.30
C GLU A 247 0.48 -11.11 -18.40
N PHE A 248 0.14 -10.19 -17.49
CA PHE A 248 0.93 -8.98 -17.33
C PHE A 248 2.32 -9.31 -16.78
N PRO A 249 3.33 -8.50 -17.07
CA PRO A 249 4.62 -8.61 -16.42
C PRO A 249 4.52 -8.33 -14.92
N ASP A 250 5.57 -8.66 -14.19
CA ASP A 250 5.63 -8.50 -12.74
C ASP A 250 5.42 -7.04 -12.28
N ILE A 251 5.87 -6.09 -13.10
CA ILE A 251 5.83 -4.67 -12.80
C ILE A 251 4.98 -3.96 -13.85
N LEU A 252 3.88 -3.34 -13.41
CA LEU A 252 3.05 -2.45 -14.22
C LEU A 252 3.31 -1.00 -13.83
N TRP A 253 3.64 -0.18 -14.83
CA TRP A 253 3.77 1.27 -14.68
C TRP A 253 2.89 1.98 -15.72
N ASP A 254 2.22 3.03 -15.32
CA ASP A 254 1.36 3.82 -16.22
C ASP A 254 2.13 4.65 -17.25
N GLY A 255 3.46 4.72 -17.15
CA GLY A 255 4.32 5.44 -18.07
C GLY A 255 4.23 6.97 -17.98
N ILE A 256 3.51 7.50 -16.99
CA ILE A 256 3.32 8.94 -16.85
C ILE A 256 4.48 9.55 -16.07
N VAL A 257 5.20 10.46 -16.71
CA VAL A 257 6.36 11.17 -16.17
C VAL A 257 6.07 12.66 -16.02
N ASN A 258 6.80 13.32 -15.13
CA ASN A 258 6.72 14.75 -14.93
C ASN A 258 7.36 15.47 -16.15
N PRO A 259 6.58 16.21 -16.96
CA PRO A 259 7.11 16.86 -18.16
C PRO A 259 8.10 18.00 -17.86
N GLU A 260 8.14 18.51 -16.64
CA GLU A 260 9.08 19.58 -16.23
C GLU A 260 10.46 19.01 -15.82
N LYS A 261 10.51 17.70 -15.51
CA LYS A 261 11.74 17.01 -15.07
C LYS A 261 12.24 15.96 -16.08
N ASP A 262 11.67 15.93 -17.27
CA ASP A 262 12.01 14.94 -18.30
C ASP A 262 13.51 14.99 -18.65
N GLY A 263 14.18 13.85 -18.48
CA GLY A 263 15.61 13.66 -18.78
C GLY A 263 16.59 13.97 -17.64
N GLU A 264 16.16 14.47 -16.49
CA GLU A 264 17.06 14.77 -15.37
C GLU A 264 17.36 13.54 -14.49
N THR A 265 16.38 12.70 -14.22
CA THR A 265 16.55 11.49 -13.40
C THR A 265 15.53 10.43 -13.87
N PRO A 266 15.91 9.15 -13.97
CA PRO A 266 14.93 8.10 -14.26
C PRO A 266 13.82 8.11 -13.20
N ALA A 267 12.57 8.16 -13.64
CA ALA A 267 11.44 8.08 -12.72
C ALA A 267 11.46 6.73 -11.98
N ILE A 268 11.82 5.66 -12.70
CA ILE A 268 11.88 4.29 -12.19
C ILE A 268 13.20 3.64 -12.63
N CYS A 269 13.87 2.98 -11.70
CA CYS A 269 15.04 2.16 -11.94
C CYS A 269 14.74 0.72 -11.49
N VAL A 270 14.91 -0.23 -12.42
CA VAL A 270 14.70 -1.67 -12.14
C VAL A 270 16.01 -2.41 -12.34
N ASP A 271 16.51 -3.03 -11.28
CA ASP A 271 17.63 -3.97 -11.29
C ASP A 271 17.19 -5.29 -10.62
N ASN A 272 16.29 -5.99 -11.26
CA ASN A 272 15.63 -7.18 -10.70
C ASN A 272 15.75 -8.41 -11.65
N GLY A 273 16.94 -8.60 -12.21
CA GLY A 273 17.23 -9.74 -13.06
C GLY A 273 16.38 -9.76 -14.34
N ASN A 274 15.53 -10.77 -14.48
CA ASN A 274 14.68 -10.96 -15.67
C ASN A 274 13.28 -10.33 -15.52
N ALA A 275 13.00 -9.57 -14.47
CA ALA A 275 11.71 -8.91 -14.28
C ALA A 275 11.41 -7.98 -15.46
N GLN A 276 10.19 -8.07 -15.97
CA GLN A 276 9.72 -7.23 -17.06
C GLN A 276 8.90 -6.06 -16.50
N LEU A 277 9.06 -4.92 -17.12
CA LEU A 277 8.29 -3.70 -16.87
C LEU A 277 7.42 -3.42 -18.10
N LEU A 278 6.15 -3.14 -17.89
CA LEU A 278 5.23 -2.58 -18.87
C LEU A 278 5.03 -1.13 -18.56
#